data_f2d38e1a164df0da05b354a3a1bce795
#
_entry.id   f2d38e1a164df0da05b354a3a1bce795
#
_cell.length_a   1.000
_cell.length_b   1.000
_cell.length_c   1.000
_cell.angle_alpha   90.00
_cell.angle_beta   90.00
_cell.angle_gamma   90.00
#
_symmetry.space_group_name_H-M   'P 1'
#
loop_
_entity.id
_entity.type
_entity.pdbx_description
1 polymer ?
#
loop_
_entity_poly.entity_id
_entity_poly.type
_entity_poly.pdbx_seq_one_letter_code
_entity_poly.pdbx_strand_id
1 'polypeptide(L)'
;MRIQNLLKYYLGLLCMSFFNILSTELYAQEIILPSSTQVDWQRAELGAVFHYDLHVFDGVKYNQSKNRLMPVQDIQIFNPSKLDVEQWVLSAKAMGAKFAIITATHETGFALFPSKYNPYNISQLNYKDGKADLVKDFVQACRKHDIKPGVYLGIRWNSFFGVHGFRVQGDGEMQENRQAHYNLMAEGMVEEICSNYGELFEIWFDGGASHPDKGAPDVLPIVKKLQPNCLFYHNDQLAQARWAGSESGTVGYPNWSTFPFNFTGSGESAPAEISKNKYHLLKHGDADGKYFVPAMSDAPLRGHNGRHEWFWEPGDENSVYPLADLVDMYLKSVGRNSTLILGITPDTSGLVPAGDFKRLEEFGKEINRLFDNPIAKVNSD
;
A
#
# COMPACT_ATOMS: atom_id res chain seq x y z
N MET A 1 31.51 49.85 55.62
CA MET A 1 30.32 48.92 55.71
C MET A 1 29.30 49.03 54.61
N ARG A 2 29.14 50.14 53.87
CA ARG A 2 28.15 50.28 52.73
C ARG A 2 28.62 49.70 51.43
N ILE A 3 29.91 49.70 51.13
CA ILE A 3 30.42 49.20 49.78
C ILE A 3 30.42 47.65 49.68
N GLN A 4 30.71 46.98 50.83
CA GLN A 4 30.71 45.51 50.85
C GLN A 4 29.29 44.88 50.67
N ASN A 5 28.25 45.56 51.06
CA ASN A 5 26.87 45.12 50.86
C ASN A 5 26.37 45.34 49.43
N LEU A 6 26.81 46.42 48.76
CA LEU A 6 26.50 46.62 47.33
C LEU A 6 27.14 45.54 46.47
N LEU A 7 28.39 45.14 46.74
CA LEU A 7 29.08 44.09 45.92
C LEU A 7 28.38 42.72 46.04
N LYS A 8 27.84 42.37 47.20
CA LYS A 8 27.08 41.16 47.47
C LYS A 8 25.73 41.16 46.70
N TYR A 9 25.06 42.30 46.58
CA TYR A 9 23.83 42.45 45.83
C TYR A 9 24.07 42.33 44.30
N TYR A 10 25.15 42.92 43.78
CA TYR A 10 25.52 42.79 42.39
C TYR A 10 25.99 41.38 42.04
N LEU A 11 26.72 40.68 42.91
CA LEU A 11 27.09 39.27 42.68
C LEU A 11 25.87 38.36 42.74
N GLY A 12 24.90 38.61 43.59
CA GLY A 12 23.64 37.87 43.70
C GLY A 12 22.76 38.05 42.43
N LEU A 13 22.66 39.27 41.91
CA LEU A 13 21.94 39.57 40.67
C LEU A 13 22.63 38.99 39.43
N LEU A 14 23.99 38.98 39.40
CA LEU A 14 24.73 38.33 38.31
C LEU A 14 24.56 36.81 38.34
N CYS A 15 24.57 36.17 39.51
CA CYS A 15 24.29 34.73 39.62
C CYS A 15 22.86 34.38 39.25
N MET A 16 21.85 35.20 39.61
CA MET A 16 20.46 34.96 39.16
C MET A 16 20.27 35.16 37.65
N SER A 17 20.96 36.13 37.05
CA SER A 17 20.91 36.29 35.57
C SER A 17 21.65 35.17 34.83
N PHE A 18 22.74 34.63 35.38
CA PHE A 18 23.41 33.45 34.82
C PHE A 18 22.59 32.16 34.97
N PHE A 19 21.81 32.00 36.05
CA PHE A 19 20.91 30.85 36.20
C PHE A 19 19.69 30.92 35.27
N ASN A 20 19.23 32.12 34.90
CA ASN A 20 18.15 32.26 33.90
C ASN A 20 18.60 32.13 32.43
N ILE A 21 19.91 32.22 32.16
CA ILE A 21 20.45 31.98 30.78
C ILE A 21 20.81 30.50 30.60
N LEU A 22 20.95 29.71 31.66
CA LEU A 22 21.24 28.26 31.59
C LEU A 22 19.99 27.36 31.63
N SER A 23 18.79 27.92 31.80
CA SER A 23 17.54 27.22 31.56
C SER A 23 17.06 27.44 30.12
N THR A 24 17.93 27.41 29.13
CA THR A 24 17.52 26.89 27.85
C THR A 24 17.21 25.43 28.09
N GLU A 25 15.93 25.13 28.26
CA GLU A 25 15.45 23.78 28.20
C GLU A 25 16.05 23.22 26.90
N LEU A 26 17.05 22.36 27.05
CA LEU A 26 17.37 21.39 26.01
C LEU A 26 16.09 20.55 25.87
N TYR A 27 15.15 21.02 25.05
CA TYR A 27 14.15 20.15 24.49
C TYR A 27 14.96 19.11 23.73
N ALA A 28 15.22 17.98 24.37
CA ALA A 28 15.70 16.82 23.69
C ALA A 28 14.65 16.60 22.60
N GLN A 29 15.02 16.87 21.36
CA GLN A 29 14.15 16.61 20.23
C GLN A 29 13.80 15.13 20.33
N GLU A 30 12.53 14.83 20.60
CA GLU A 30 12.06 13.46 20.75
C GLU A 30 12.45 12.71 19.48
N ILE A 31 13.36 11.74 19.62
CA ILE A 31 13.85 11.00 18.47
C ILE A 31 12.70 10.12 17.99
N ILE A 32 12.18 10.43 16.82
CA ILE A 32 11.11 9.68 16.17
C ILE A 32 11.70 8.40 15.63
N LEU A 33 11.40 7.27 16.28
CA LEU A 33 11.89 5.97 15.89
C LEU A 33 10.82 5.22 15.05
N PRO A 34 11.24 4.57 13.95
CA PRO A 34 10.38 3.65 13.24
C PRO A 34 10.07 2.40 14.06
N SER A 35 8.93 1.78 13.83
CA SER A 35 8.69 0.40 14.29
C SER A 35 9.55 -0.59 13.48
N SER A 36 9.78 -1.81 14.04
CA SER A 36 10.49 -2.87 13.31
C SER A 36 9.82 -3.20 11.97
N THR A 37 8.49 -3.24 11.94
CA THR A 37 7.69 -3.45 10.73
C THR A 37 7.97 -2.40 9.66
N GLN A 38 8.03 -1.13 10.04
CA GLN A 38 8.34 -0.04 9.11
C GLN A 38 9.77 -0.11 8.57
N VAL A 39 10.75 -0.47 9.44
CA VAL A 39 12.15 -0.68 9.03
C VAL A 39 12.26 -1.82 8.02
N ASP A 40 11.64 -2.96 8.32
CA ASP A 40 11.69 -4.14 7.45
C ASP A 40 11.02 -3.88 6.10
N TRP A 41 9.93 -3.10 6.12
CA TRP A 41 9.23 -2.71 4.90
C TRP A 41 10.05 -1.73 4.05
N GLN A 42 10.68 -0.71 4.64
CA GLN A 42 11.57 0.19 3.89
C GLN A 42 12.79 -0.53 3.33
N ARG A 43 13.38 -1.46 4.09
CA ARG A 43 14.53 -2.25 3.64
C ARG A 43 14.18 -3.24 2.52
N ALA A 44 12.91 -3.55 2.36
CA ALA A 44 12.46 -4.35 1.22
C ALA A 44 12.55 -3.59 -0.10
N GLU A 45 12.48 -2.26 -0.10
CA GLU A 45 12.71 -1.33 -1.22
C GLU A 45 11.77 -1.53 -2.41
N LEU A 46 11.65 -2.74 -2.92
CA LEU A 46 10.92 -3.08 -4.14
C LEU A 46 9.91 -4.20 -3.91
N GLY A 47 8.66 -3.92 -4.26
CA GLY A 47 7.53 -4.85 -4.22
C GLY A 47 6.80 -4.94 -5.55
N ALA A 48 5.92 -5.94 -5.65
CA ALA A 48 4.98 -6.11 -6.75
C ALA A 48 3.55 -6.18 -6.22
N VAL A 49 2.59 -5.68 -6.97
CA VAL A 49 1.16 -5.94 -6.72
C VAL A 49 0.52 -6.53 -7.96
N PHE A 50 -0.14 -7.69 -7.80
CA PHE A 50 -0.81 -8.39 -8.88
C PHE A 50 -2.30 -8.07 -8.85
N HIS A 51 -2.76 -7.39 -9.91
CA HIS A 51 -4.16 -7.07 -10.10
C HIS A 51 -4.82 -8.13 -10.99
N TYR A 52 -5.77 -8.86 -10.40
CA TYR A 52 -6.53 -9.89 -11.10
C TYR A 52 -7.96 -9.89 -10.56
N ASP A 53 -8.94 -9.76 -11.46
CA ASP A 53 -10.35 -9.66 -11.10
C ASP A 53 -11.21 -10.05 -12.33
N LEU A 54 -12.51 -10.13 -12.16
CA LEU A 54 -13.48 -10.44 -13.21
C LEU A 54 -13.35 -9.54 -14.44
N HIS A 55 -12.92 -8.30 -14.28
CA HIS A 55 -12.71 -7.34 -15.39
C HIS A 55 -11.68 -7.79 -16.40
N VAL A 56 -10.75 -8.66 -16.04
CA VAL A 56 -9.78 -9.22 -16.98
C VAL A 56 -10.49 -10.07 -18.06
N PHE A 57 -11.68 -10.58 -17.75
CA PHE A 57 -12.41 -11.55 -18.57
C PHE A 57 -13.63 -10.97 -19.30
N ASP A 58 -14.02 -9.72 -19.04
CA ASP A 58 -15.24 -9.13 -19.59
C ASP A 58 -15.09 -8.66 -21.06
N GLY A 59 -13.86 -8.65 -21.58
CA GLY A 59 -13.56 -8.29 -22.96
C GLY A 59 -13.70 -6.81 -23.29
N VAL A 60 -13.88 -5.96 -22.28
CA VAL A 60 -13.98 -4.50 -22.43
C VAL A 60 -12.81 -3.81 -21.77
N LYS A 61 -12.53 -2.58 -22.24
CA LYS A 61 -11.52 -1.75 -21.60
C LYS A 61 -11.93 -1.38 -20.18
N TYR A 62 -10.99 -1.48 -19.24
CA TYR A 62 -11.21 -1.10 -17.87
C TYR A 62 -11.66 0.37 -17.77
N ASN A 63 -12.75 0.60 -17.07
CA ASN A 63 -13.28 1.92 -16.77
C ASN A 63 -13.64 2.00 -15.30
N GLN A 64 -12.75 2.57 -14.51
CA GLN A 64 -12.85 2.64 -13.07
C GLN A 64 -14.19 3.22 -12.58
N SER A 65 -14.64 4.34 -13.17
CA SER A 65 -15.89 4.97 -12.77
C SER A 65 -17.11 4.09 -13.00
N LYS A 66 -17.11 3.33 -14.11
CA LYS A 66 -18.18 2.37 -14.42
C LYS A 66 -18.10 1.14 -13.53
N ASN A 67 -16.90 0.60 -13.37
CA ASN A 67 -16.67 -0.65 -12.63
C ASN A 67 -16.98 -0.53 -11.15
N ARG A 68 -16.79 0.65 -10.56
CA ARG A 68 -17.19 0.96 -9.17
C ARG A 68 -18.69 0.97 -8.94
N LEU A 69 -19.49 1.12 -9.99
CA LEU A 69 -20.95 1.26 -9.89
C LEU A 69 -21.71 0.07 -10.46
N MET A 70 -21.10 -0.69 -11.37
CA MET A 70 -21.77 -1.75 -12.12
C MET A 70 -21.12 -3.10 -11.83
N PRO A 71 -21.81 -4.01 -11.10
CA PRO A 71 -21.27 -5.33 -10.84
C PRO A 71 -21.20 -6.18 -12.10
N VAL A 72 -20.21 -7.05 -12.18
CA VAL A 72 -20.15 -8.12 -13.18
C VAL A 72 -21.25 -9.13 -12.84
N GLN A 73 -22.20 -9.32 -13.77
CA GLN A 73 -23.39 -10.17 -13.53
C GLN A 73 -23.09 -11.65 -13.61
N ASP A 74 -22.29 -12.05 -14.60
CA ASP A 74 -21.89 -13.44 -14.80
C ASP A 74 -20.46 -13.67 -14.31
N ILE A 75 -20.33 -14.21 -13.11
CA ILE A 75 -19.00 -14.55 -12.55
C ILE A 75 -18.34 -15.75 -13.23
N GLN A 76 -19.10 -16.54 -13.96
CA GLN A 76 -18.55 -17.72 -14.67
C GLN A 76 -17.66 -17.35 -15.87
N ILE A 77 -17.59 -16.04 -16.22
CA ILE A 77 -16.59 -15.53 -17.17
C ILE A 77 -15.16 -15.76 -16.68
N PHE A 78 -14.94 -15.87 -15.36
CA PHE A 78 -13.63 -16.17 -14.77
C PHE A 78 -13.24 -17.62 -15.10
N ASN A 79 -12.46 -17.78 -16.15
CA ASN A 79 -12.05 -19.10 -16.62
C ASN A 79 -10.63 -19.10 -17.21
N PRO A 80 -9.60 -18.85 -16.40
CA PRO A 80 -8.22 -18.84 -16.88
C PRO A 80 -7.76 -20.23 -17.31
N SER A 81 -7.32 -20.36 -18.56
CA SER A 81 -6.97 -21.65 -19.17
C SER A 81 -5.62 -22.24 -18.73
N LYS A 82 -4.71 -21.38 -18.18
CA LYS A 82 -3.33 -21.73 -17.83
C LYS A 82 -2.89 -21.10 -16.50
N LEU A 83 -3.84 -20.86 -15.58
CA LEU A 83 -3.54 -20.18 -14.33
C LEU A 83 -2.34 -20.80 -13.63
N ASP A 84 -1.29 -20.00 -13.48
CA ASP A 84 -0.06 -20.33 -12.78
C ASP A 84 0.38 -19.15 -11.90
N VAL A 85 -0.08 -19.16 -10.66
CA VAL A 85 0.22 -18.12 -9.67
C VAL A 85 1.70 -18.16 -9.25
N GLU A 86 2.37 -19.30 -9.37
CA GLU A 86 3.81 -19.39 -9.12
C GLU A 86 4.60 -18.60 -10.17
N GLN A 87 4.20 -18.62 -11.44
CA GLN A 87 4.80 -17.81 -12.50
C GLN A 87 4.66 -16.31 -12.21
N TRP A 88 3.57 -15.87 -11.57
CA TRP A 88 3.43 -14.48 -11.13
C TRP A 88 4.53 -14.11 -10.14
N VAL A 89 4.68 -14.93 -9.09
CA VAL A 89 5.71 -14.69 -8.06
C VAL A 89 7.13 -14.74 -8.63
N LEU A 90 7.38 -15.62 -9.61
CA LEU A 90 8.66 -15.68 -10.32
C LEU A 90 8.93 -14.41 -11.12
N SER A 91 7.91 -13.77 -11.69
CA SER A 91 8.07 -12.48 -12.37
C SER A 91 8.47 -11.35 -11.39
N ALA A 92 7.86 -11.32 -10.20
CA ALA A 92 8.25 -10.40 -9.14
C ALA A 92 9.68 -10.67 -8.66
N LYS A 93 10.06 -11.94 -8.47
CA LYS A 93 11.43 -12.32 -8.10
C LYS A 93 12.44 -11.90 -9.16
N ALA A 94 12.11 -12.07 -10.45
CA ALA A 94 12.97 -11.69 -11.56
C ALA A 94 13.28 -10.19 -11.60
N MET A 95 12.33 -9.33 -11.20
CA MET A 95 12.59 -7.89 -11.09
C MET A 95 13.37 -7.48 -9.83
N GLY A 96 13.62 -8.42 -8.90
CA GLY A 96 14.32 -8.16 -7.64
C GLY A 96 13.42 -7.79 -6.47
N ALA A 97 12.10 -7.94 -6.60
CA ALA A 97 11.16 -7.68 -5.52
C ALA A 97 11.45 -8.55 -4.29
N LYS A 98 11.25 -7.98 -3.10
CA LYS A 98 11.39 -8.65 -1.81
C LYS A 98 10.06 -9.06 -1.21
N PHE A 99 8.98 -8.47 -1.67
CA PHE A 99 7.62 -8.81 -1.29
C PHE A 99 6.69 -8.69 -2.51
N ALA A 100 5.56 -9.37 -2.42
CA ALA A 100 4.56 -9.31 -3.46
C ALA A 100 3.16 -9.37 -2.85
N ILE A 101 2.20 -8.70 -3.47
CA ILE A 101 0.84 -8.49 -2.99
C ILE A 101 -0.13 -9.01 -4.05
N ILE A 102 -1.17 -9.72 -3.65
CA ILE A 102 -2.28 -10.12 -4.51
C ILE A 102 -3.53 -9.32 -4.16
N THR A 103 -4.28 -8.85 -5.17
CA THR A 103 -5.63 -8.31 -4.94
C THR A 103 -6.59 -9.45 -4.59
N ALA A 104 -6.83 -9.68 -3.30
CA ALA A 104 -7.80 -10.69 -2.86
C ALA A 104 -9.25 -10.29 -3.16
N THR A 105 -9.53 -8.98 -3.11
CA THR A 105 -10.74 -8.33 -3.63
C THR A 105 -10.38 -6.97 -4.21
N HIS A 106 -11.09 -6.52 -5.25
CA HIS A 106 -10.96 -5.18 -5.81
C HIS A 106 -12.34 -4.49 -5.88
N GLU A 107 -12.53 -3.53 -6.79
CA GLU A 107 -13.75 -2.71 -6.92
C GLU A 107 -15.02 -3.53 -7.26
N THR A 108 -14.88 -4.71 -7.87
CA THR A 108 -16.02 -5.60 -8.11
C THR A 108 -16.61 -6.15 -6.81
N GLY A 109 -15.79 -6.30 -5.78
CA GLY A 109 -16.10 -7.02 -4.57
C GLY A 109 -15.96 -8.54 -4.71
N PHE A 110 -15.54 -9.06 -5.88
CA PHE A 110 -15.30 -10.48 -6.07
C PHE A 110 -14.06 -10.95 -5.29
N ALA A 111 -14.22 -11.97 -4.46
CA ALA A 111 -13.13 -12.52 -3.68
C ALA A 111 -12.42 -13.67 -4.40
N LEU A 112 -11.11 -13.55 -4.62
CA LEU A 112 -10.25 -14.58 -5.22
C LEU A 112 -9.91 -15.72 -4.25
N PHE A 113 -10.59 -15.80 -3.13
CA PHE A 113 -10.47 -16.84 -2.10
C PHE A 113 -11.86 -17.30 -1.66
N PRO A 114 -12.00 -18.55 -1.15
CA PRO A 114 -13.26 -19.02 -0.61
C PRO A 114 -13.59 -18.28 0.69
N SER A 115 -14.64 -17.47 0.67
CA SER A 115 -15.10 -16.71 1.83
C SER A 115 -16.44 -17.24 2.33
N LYS A 116 -16.60 -17.31 3.64
CA LYS A 116 -17.88 -17.63 4.30
C LYS A 116 -18.78 -16.40 4.45
N TYR A 117 -18.16 -15.22 4.45
CA TYR A 117 -18.84 -13.94 4.66
C TYR A 117 -19.25 -13.27 3.35
N ASN A 118 -18.46 -13.41 2.31
CA ASN A 118 -18.75 -12.84 1.00
C ASN A 118 -19.29 -13.91 0.04
N PRO A 119 -20.58 -13.88 -0.34
CA PRO A 119 -21.15 -14.84 -1.28
C PRO A 119 -20.64 -14.67 -2.72
N TYR A 120 -20.01 -13.53 -3.04
CA TYR A 120 -19.46 -13.21 -4.35
C TYR A 120 -17.99 -13.56 -4.38
N ASN A 121 -17.68 -14.85 -4.49
CA ASN A 121 -16.32 -15.37 -4.36
C ASN A 121 -16.04 -16.56 -5.28
N ILE A 122 -14.77 -16.92 -5.39
CA ILE A 122 -14.25 -17.96 -6.29
C ILE A 122 -14.83 -19.35 -6.05
N SER A 123 -15.34 -19.66 -4.86
CA SER A 123 -15.97 -20.97 -4.59
C SER A 123 -17.33 -21.14 -5.25
N GLN A 124 -17.91 -20.06 -5.80
CA GLN A 124 -19.17 -20.09 -6.55
C GLN A 124 -18.96 -20.37 -8.04
N LEU A 125 -17.71 -20.53 -8.49
CA LEU A 125 -17.36 -20.78 -9.87
C LEU A 125 -17.40 -22.27 -10.21
N ASN A 126 -17.73 -22.57 -11.45
CA ASN A 126 -17.48 -23.89 -12.03
C ASN A 126 -15.97 -24.18 -12.20
N TYR A 127 -15.15 -23.14 -12.25
CA TYR A 127 -13.70 -23.21 -12.34
C TYR A 127 -13.12 -24.06 -11.17
N LYS A 128 -12.35 -25.10 -11.51
CA LYS A 128 -11.78 -26.07 -10.54
C LYS A 128 -12.82 -26.65 -9.56
N ASP A 129 -14.07 -26.84 -10.00
CA ASP A 129 -15.20 -27.31 -9.17
C ASP A 129 -15.40 -26.49 -7.88
N GLY A 130 -15.21 -25.18 -7.91
CA GLY A 130 -15.32 -24.29 -6.77
C GLY A 130 -14.23 -24.48 -5.68
N LYS A 131 -13.13 -25.18 -6.00
CA LYS A 131 -12.05 -25.48 -5.02
C LYS A 131 -10.83 -24.57 -5.16
N ALA A 132 -10.90 -23.57 -6.03
CA ALA A 132 -9.81 -22.63 -6.21
C ALA A 132 -9.65 -21.69 -5.00
N ASP A 133 -8.40 -21.38 -4.67
CA ASP A 133 -8.03 -20.37 -3.68
C ASP A 133 -6.73 -19.70 -4.13
N LEU A 134 -6.87 -18.60 -4.88
CA LEU A 134 -5.71 -17.92 -5.46
C LEU A 134 -4.84 -17.24 -4.40
N VAL A 135 -5.44 -16.79 -3.30
CA VAL A 135 -4.67 -16.17 -2.20
C VAL A 135 -3.78 -17.20 -1.54
N LYS A 136 -4.29 -18.41 -1.31
CA LYS A 136 -3.51 -19.53 -0.75
C LYS A 136 -2.36 -19.91 -1.70
N ASP A 137 -2.67 -20.13 -2.97
CA ASP A 137 -1.68 -20.51 -3.97
C ASP A 137 -0.57 -19.43 -4.07
N PHE A 138 -0.95 -18.14 -4.05
CA PHE A 138 -0.02 -17.01 -4.08
C PHE A 138 0.89 -16.96 -2.85
N VAL A 139 0.31 -17.03 -1.66
CA VAL A 139 1.08 -16.98 -0.40
C VAL A 139 2.05 -18.16 -0.31
N GLN A 140 1.64 -19.35 -0.74
CA GLN A 140 2.51 -20.53 -0.78
C GLN A 140 3.66 -20.35 -1.79
N ALA A 141 3.37 -19.83 -2.98
CA ALA A 141 4.38 -19.53 -3.99
C ALA A 141 5.38 -18.46 -3.50
N CYS A 142 4.89 -17.40 -2.84
CA CYS A 142 5.75 -16.38 -2.25
C CYS A 142 6.75 -17.01 -1.26
N ARG A 143 6.27 -17.81 -0.30
CA ARG A 143 7.13 -18.47 0.69
C ARG A 143 8.13 -19.46 0.06
N LYS A 144 7.70 -20.22 -0.95
CA LYS A 144 8.55 -21.13 -1.71
C LYS A 144 9.74 -20.41 -2.39
N HIS A 145 9.55 -19.17 -2.79
CA HIS A 145 10.54 -18.39 -3.53
C HIS A 145 11.22 -17.28 -2.72
N ASP A 146 11.08 -17.29 -1.38
CA ASP A 146 11.65 -16.28 -0.47
C ASP A 146 11.17 -14.85 -0.77
N ILE A 147 9.93 -14.71 -1.23
CA ILE A 147 9.21 -13.46 -1.38
C ILE A 147 8.24 -13.32 -0.20
N LYS A 148 8.21 -12.17 0.46
CA LYS A 148 7.30 -11.90 1.56
C LYS A 148 5.88 -11.68 1.02
N PRO A 149 4.84 -12.42 1.46
CA PRO A 149 3.49 -12.30 0.94
C PRO A 149 2.74 -11.12 1.55
N GLY A 150 2.03 -10.36 0.72
CA GLY A 150 1.07 -9.36 1.12
C GLY A 150 -0.29 -9.58 0.45
N VAL A 151 -1.31 -8.94 0.98
CA VAL A 151 -2.68 -9.02 0.46
C VAL A 151 -3.30 -7.63 0.37
N TYR A 152 -3.92 -7.34 -0.76
CA TYR A 152 -4.74 -6.15 -0.97
C TYR A 152 -6.23 -6.51 -0.82
N LEU A 153 -6.96 -5.69 -0.08
CA LEU A 153 -8.39 -5.80 0.14
C LEU A 153 -9.10 -4.50 -0.21
N GLY A 154 -9.97 -4.53 -1.21
CA GLY A 154 -10.83 -3.41 -1.58
C GLY A 154 -12.07 -3.37 -0.69
N ILE A 155 -12.12 -2.44 0.27
CA ILE A 155 -13.29 -2.24 1.13
C ILE A 155 -13.97 -0.87 0.95
N ARG A 156 -13.32 0.04 0.21
CA ARG A 156 -13.86 1.37 -0.07
C ARG A 156 -14.90 1.34 -1.17
N TRP A 157 -14.73 0.47 -2.14
CA TRP A 157 -15.65 0.24 -3.25
C TRP A 157 -16.00 -1.23 -3.35
N ASN A 158 -17.26 -1.52 -3.65
CA ASN A 158 -17.74 -2.87 -3.90
C ASN A 158 -19.00 -2.75 -4.77
N SER A 159 -18.84 -2.93 -6.08
CA SER A 159 -19.96 -2.76 -7.02
C SER A 159 -21.05 -3.81 -6.84
N PHE A 160 -20.70 -5.04 -6.44
CA PHE A 160 -21.68 -6.09 -6.14
C PHE A 160 -22.61 -5.71 -4.99
N PHE A 161 -22.06 -5.11 -3.92
CA PHE A 161 -22.84 -4.71 -2.76
C PHE A 161 -23.43 -3.29 -2.88
N GLY A 162 -23.00 -2.53 -3.90
CA GLY A 162 -23.37 -1.13 -4.10
C GLY A 162 -22.70 -0.18 -3.12
N VAL A 163 -21.43 -0.42 -2.78
CA VAL A 163 -20.63 0.43 -1.87
C VAL A 163 -19.78 1.40 -2.65
N HIS A 164 -19.85 2.67 -2.27
CA HIS A 164 -18.99 3.73 -2.78
C HIS A 164 -18.52 4.62 -1.62
N GLY A 165 -17.21 4.80 -1.48
CA GLY A 165 -16.64 5.58 -0.38
C GLY A 165 -16.94 4.99 1.01
N PHE A 166 -16.85 3.67 1.17
CA PHE A 166 -17.18 2.89 2.38
C PHE A 166 -18.68 2.81 2.70
N ARG A 167 -19.54 3.47 1.93
CA ARG A 167 -20.98 3.55 2.22
C ARG A 167 -21.80 2.84 1.16
N VAL A 168 -22.74 2.03 1.62
CA VAL A 168 -23.77 1.45 0.76
C VAL A 168 -24.64 2.59 0.21
N GLN A 169 -24.87 2.58 -1.09
CA GLN A 169 -25.69 3.60 -1.76
C GLN A 169 -27.17 3.41 -1.42
N GLY A 170 -27.89 4.53 -1.27
CA GLY A 170 -29.30 4.59 -0.90
C GLY A 170 -29.52 5.44 0.35
N ASP A 171 -30.73 5.36 0.91
CA ASP A 171 -31.15 6.08 2.10
C ASP A 171 -32.08 5.25 2.99
N GLY A 172 -32.37 5.77 4.19
CA GLY A 172 -33.29 5.20 5.15
C GLY A 172 -32.85 3.87 5.77
N GLU A 173 -33.79 3.23 6.48
CA GLU A 173 -33.56 2.02 7.26
C GLU A 173 -32.97 0.84 6.42
N MET A 174 -33.41 0.71 5.17
CA MET A 174 -32.91 -0.34 4.29
C MET A 174 -31.42 -0.13 3.96
N GLN A 175 -30.98 1.10 3.74
CA GLN A 175 -29.59 1.44 3.51
C GLN A 175 -28.76 1.15 4.78
N GLU A 176 -29.24 1.51 5.96
CA GLU A 176 -28.56 1.26 7.23
C GLU A 176 -28.40 -0.25 7.50
N ASN A 177 -29.44 -1.04 7.26
CA ASN A 177 -29.39 -2.50 7.38
C ASN A 177 -28.37 -3.13 6.40
N ARG A 178 -28.36 -2.67 5.16
CA ARG A 178 -27.38 -3.12 4.17
C ARG A 178 -25.95 -2.69 4.54
N GLN A 179 -25.78 -1.49 5.11
CA GLN A 179 -24.47 -1.04 5.60
C GLN A 179 -23.94 -1.95 6.71
N ALA A 180 -24.78 -2.31 7.68
CA ALA A 180 -24.42 -3.22 8.76
C ALA A 180 -23.99 -4.60 8.20
N HIS A 181 -24.72 -5.15 7.23
CA HIS A 181 -24.34 -6.40 6.57
C HIS A 181 -23.04 -6.28 5.79
N TYR A 182 -22.82 -5.16 5.11
CA TYR A 182 -21.56 -4.91 4.40
C TYR A 182 -20.37 -4.86 5.37
N ASN A 183 -20.51 -4.15 6.49
CA ASN A 183 -19.46 -4.07 7.49
C ASN A 183 -19.10 -5.46 8.04
N LEU A 184 -20.09 -6.26 8.43
CA LEU A 184 -19.87 -7.64 8.87
C LEU A 184 -19.20 -8.51 7.81
N MET A 185 -19.59 -8.36 6.54
CA MET A 185 -18.96 -9.07 5.43
C MET A 185 -17.49 -8.66 5.26
N ALA A 186 -17.20 -7.35 5.26
CA ALA A 186 -15.84 -6.83 5.10
C ALA A 186 -14.94 -7.22 6.28
N GLU A 187 -15.42 -7.06 7.51
CA GLU A 187 -14.72 -7.46 8.73
C GLU A 187 -14.44 -8.96 8.75
N GLY A 188 -15.43 -9.77 8.38
CA GLY A 188 -15.28 -11.22 8.27
C GLY A 188 -14.25 -11.65 7.21
N MET A 189 -14.24 -11.01 6.03
CA MET A 189 -13.21 -11.25 5.02
C MET A 189 -11.81 -10.90 5.53
N VAL A 190 -11.67 -9.77 6.25
CA VAL A 190 -10.39 -9.38 6.85
C VAL A 190 -9.94 -10.40 7.90
N GLU A 191 -10.87 -10.90 8.74
CA GLU A 191 -10.58 -11.95 9.70
C GLU A 191 -10.12 -13.25 9.02
N GLU A 192 -10.78 -13.67 7.93
CA GLU A 192 -10.39 -14.85 7.13
C GLU A 192 -8.98 -14.67 6.54
N ILE A 193 -8.68 -13.54 5.94
CA ILE A 193 -7.35 -13.25 5.39
C ILE A 193 -6.28 -13.27 6.48
N CYS A 194 -6.54 -12.62 7.60
CA CYS A 194 -5.59 -12.55 8.70
C CYS A 194 -5.36 -13.88 9.41
N SER A 195 -6.32 -14.81 9.35
CA SER A 195 -6.26 -16.09 10.10
C SER A 195 -5.80 -17.28 9.26
N ASN A 196 -6.15 -17.33 7.96
CA ASN A 196 -6.08 -18.56 7.19
C ASN A 196 -4.77 -18.72 6.39
N TYR A 197 -4.00 -17.66 6.20
CA TYR A 197 -2.86 -17.66 5.29
C TYR A 197 -1.50 -17.47 5.97
N GLY A 198 -1.46 -17.50 7.34
CA GLY A 198 -0.25 -17.30 8.15
C GLY A 198 0.24 -15.87 8.14
N GLU A 199 1.51 -15.62 8.50
CA GLU A 199 2.06 -14.27 8.56
C GLU A 199 2.06 -13.61 7.19
N LEU A 200 1.58 -12.35 7.18
CA LEU A 200 1.58 -11.45 6.03
C LEU A 200 2.55 -10.30 6.28
N PHE A 201 3.21 -9.86 5.23
CA PHE A 201 4.16 -8.74 5.28
C PHE A 201 3.46 -7.39 5.20
N GLU A 202 2.43 -7.31 4.36
CA GLU A 202 1.63 -6.11 4.15
C GLU A 202 0.17 -6.46 3.93
N ILE A 203 -0.74 -5.70 4.53
CA ILE A 203 -2.15 -5.66 4.17
C ILE A 203 -2.46 -4.26 3.64
N TRP A 204 -2.90 -4.20 2.39
CA TRP A 204 -3.21 -2.96 1.69
C TRP A 204 -4.72 -2.78 1.55
N PHE A 205 -5.25 -1.72 2.15
CA PHE A 205 -6.62 -1.27 1.93
C PHE A 205 -6.59 -0.08 0.96
N ASP A 206 -6.83 -0.31 -0.32
CA ASP A 206 -6.77 0.76 -1.32
C ASP A 206 -7.85 1.82 -1.09
N GLY A 207 -7.44 3.08 -1.22
CA GLY A 207 -8.28 4.21 -0.87
C GLY A 207 -8.53 4.33 0.64
N GLY A 208 -7.90 3.49 1.47
CA GLY A 208 -7.87 3.54 2.92
C GLY A 208 -8.84 2.60 3.63
N ALA A 209 -8.73 2.59 4.95
CA ALA A 209 -9.73 2.05 5.89
C ALA A 209 -10.22 3.21 6.75
N SER A 210 -11.48 3.59 6.57
CA SER A 210 -12.08 4.73 7.26
C SER A 210 -12.47 4.39 8.71
N HIS A 211 -12.84 5.42 9.47
CA HIS A 211 -13.24 5.24 10.87
C HIS A 211 -14.62 4.60 11.00
N PRO A 212 -14.81 3.67 11.95
CA PRO A 212 -16.10 3.03 12.22
C PRO A 212 -17.19 4.03 12.66
N ASP A 213 -16.84 5.11 13.35
CA ASP A 213 -17.74 6.19 13.75
C ASP A 213 -18.34 6.94 12.54
N LYS A 214 -17.72 6.81 11.36
CA LYS A 214 -18.28 7.26 10.08
C LYS A 214 -19.09 6.17 9.37
N GLY A 215 -19.31 5.04 10.02
CA GLY A 215 -20.09 3.90 9.52
C GLY A 215 -19.31 2.95 8.59
N ALA A 216 -17.98 3.06 8.53
CA ALA A 216 -17.13 2.11 7.80
C ALA A 216 -16.90 0.81 8.61
N PRO A 217 -16.44 -0.29 7.96
CA PRO A 217 -16.03 -1.51 8.67
C PRO A 217 -14.87 -1.23 9.66
N ASP A 218 -14.90 -1.89 10.82
CA ASP A 218 -13.87 -1.77 11.87
C ASP A 218 -12.76 -2.84 11.70
N VAL A 219 -11.86 -2.63 10.77
CA VAL A 219 -10.84 -3.62 10.39
C VAL A 219 -9.52 -3.50 11.17
N LEU A 220 -9.20 -2.35 11.74
CA LEU A 220 -7.93 -2.12 12.42
C LEU A 220 -7.71 -3.03 13.65
N PRO A 221 -8.69 -3.25 14.55
CA PRO A 221 -8.53 -4.17 15.68
C PRO A 221 -8.28 -5.61 15.24
N ILE A 222 -8.91 -6.03 14.13
CA ILE A 222 -8.75 -7.37 13.57
C ILE A 222 -7.30 -7.58 13.11
N VAL A 223 -6.78 -6.65 12.29
CA VAL A 223 -5.40 -6.71 11.80
C VAL A 223 -4.40 -6.65 12.95
N LYS A 224 -4.56 -5.72 13.88
CA LYS A 224 -3.65 -5.61 15.05
C LYS A 224 -3.61 -6.87 15.90
N LYS A 225 -4.74 -7.55 16.06
CA LYS A 225 -4.83 -8.79 16.85
C LYS A 225 -4.23 -9.99 16.15
N LEU A 226 -4.51 -10.15 14.84
CA LEU A 226 -4.21 -11.38 14.10
C LEU A 226 -2.91 -11.29 13.30
N GLN A 227 -2.48 -10.07 12.93
CA GLN A 227 -1.28 -9.80 12.15
C GLN A 227 -0.45 -8.64 12.77
N PRO A 228 0.04 -8.78 14.02
CA PRO A 228 0.68 -7.69 14.76
C PRO A 228 1.99 -7.20 14.11
N ASN A 229 2.64 -8.03 13.30
CA ASN A 229 3.90 -7.73 12.61
C ASN A 229 3.70 -7.31 11.15
N CYS A 230 2.45 -7.19 10.67
CA CYS A 230 2.13 -6.82 9.31
C CYS A 230 2.10 -5.30 9.15
N LEU A 231 2.62 -4.78 8.05
CA LEU A 231 2.40 -3.38 7.69
C LEU A 231 0.94 -3.19 7.28
N PHE A 232 0.22 -2.35 7.98
CA PHE A 232 -1.15 -1.99 7.68
C PHE A 232 -1.19 -0.72 6.83
N TYR A 233 -1.32 -0.88 5.56
CA TYR A 233 -1.37 0.18 4.56
C TYR A 233 -2.73 0.12 3.86
N HIS A 234 -3.37 1.07 3.64
CA HIS A 234 -3.43 2.49 3.63
C HIS A 234 -4.62 2.88 4.53
N ASN A 235 -4.47 3.77 5.53
CA ASN A 235 -5.51 3.83 6.56
C ASN A 235 -5.59 5.21 7.21
N ASP A 236 -6.80 5.61 7.57
CA ASP A 236 -7.10 6.92 8.15
C ASP A 236 -6.90 6.98 9.67
N GLN A 237 -6.72 5.82 10.34
CA GLN A 237 -6.64 5.74 11.79
C GLN A 237 -5.20 5.62 12.29
N LEU A 238 -4.32 5.01 11.49
CA LEU A 238 -2.93 4.75 11.84
C LEU A 238 -2.07 4.75 10.58
N ALA A 239 -1.23 5.77 10.40
CA ALA A 239 -0.31 5.80 9.27
C ALA A 239 0.97 5.03 9.61
N GLN A 240 1.15 3.87 8.98
CA GLN A 240 2.42 3.14 9.00
C GLN A 240 3.27 3.42 7.76
N ALA A 241 2.66 3.76 6.65
CA ALA A 241 3.27 4.28 5.44
C ALA A 241 2.31 5.28 4.78
N ARG A 242 2.82 6.14 3.89
CA ARG A 242 2.00 7.08 3.12
C ARG A 242 2.12 6.82 1.63
N TRP A 243 1.03 6.96 0.91
CA TRP A 243 1.04 7.04 -0.54
C TRP A 243 1.71 8.33 -1.02
N ALA A 244 2.54 8.24 -2.05
CA ALA A 244 3.28 9.40 -2.57
C ALA A 244 2.42 10.40 -3.36
N GLY A 245 1.10 10.26 -3.38
CA GLY A 245 0.15 11.21 -3.96
C GLY A 245 -0.02 11.11 -5.48
N SER A 246 0.64 10.17 -6.15
CA SER A 246 0.45 9.87 -7.57
C SER A 246 0.97 8.48 -7.91
N GLU A 247 0.36 7.84 -8.90
CA GLU A 247 0.74 6.53 -9.44
C GLU A 247 1.88 6.64 -10.48
N SER A 248 2.85 7.51 -10.21
CA SER A 248 3.98 7.77 -11.12
C SER A 248 5.23 6.96 -10.80
N GLY A 249 5.20 6.12 -9.75
CA GLY A 249 6.37 5.39 -9.28
C GLY A 249 7.47 6.29 -8.71
N THR A 250 7.19 7.55 -8.33
CA THR A 250 8.20 8.51 -7.90
C THR A 250 7.79 9.32 -6.67
N VAL A 251 8.77 9.82 -5.92
CA VAL A 251 8.60 10.81 -4.86
C VAL A 251 9.31 12.12 -5.19
N GLY A 252 9.07 13.14 -4.39
CA GLY A 252 9.80 14.41 -4.47
C GLY A 252 11.25 14.31 -4.00
N TYR A 253 11.99 15.40 -4.11
CA TYR A 253 13.34 15.55 -3.57
C TYR A 253 13.48 16.92 -2.87
N PRO A 254 13.90 16.97 -1.59
CA PRO A 254 14.10 15.83 -0.70
C PRO A 254 12.80 15.10 -0.36
N ASN A 255 12.91 13.85 0.14
CA ASN A 255 11.80 13.07 0.68
C ASN A 255 12.13 12.59 2.09
N TRP A 256 11.32 12.97 3.05
CA TRP A 256 11.46 12.65 4.47
C TRP A 256 10.52 11.51 4.84
N SER A 257 10.99 10.56 5.66
CA SER A 257 10.11 9.55 6.25
C SER A 257 9.28 10.08 7.41
N THR A 258 9.58 11.28 7.90
CA THR A 258 8.78 11.96 8.92
C THR A 258 7.58 12.67 8.31
N PHE A 259 6.49 12.76 9.10
CA PHE A 259 5.20 13.30 8.69
C PHE A 259 4.54 14.04 9.85
N PRO A 260 3.78 15.11 9.62
CA PRO A 260 3.19 15.89 10.71
C PRO A 260 2.03 15.19 11.43
N PHE A 261 1.46 14.13 10.85
CA PHE A 261 0.28 13.44 11.34
C PHE A 261 0.50 11.92 11.43
N ASN A 262 -0.19 11.25 12.35
CA ASN A 262 -0.19 9.78 12.47
C ASN A 262 -1.22 9.06 11.58
N PHE A 263 -1.81 9.77 10.64
CA PHE A 263 -2.74 9.26 9.65
C PHE A 263 -2.48 9.97 8.31
N THR A 264 -2.78 9.30 7.20
CA THR A 264 -2.49 9.83 5.86
C THR A 264 -3.73 10.32 5.12
N GLY A 265 -4.91 10.03 5.63
CA GLY A 265 -6.20 10.45 5.10
C GLY A 265 -6.37 10.22 3.61
N SER A 266 -7.23 9.33 3.22
CA SER A 266 -7.60 9.18 1.81
C SER A 266 -8.60 10.27 1.41
N GLY A 267 -8.10 11.40 0.97
CA GLY A 267 -8.89 12.36 0.18
C GLY A 267 -9.88 13.23 0.94
N GLU A 268 -10.98 12.70 1.40
CA GLU A 268 -12.12 13.49 1.92
C GLU A 268 -12.08 13.72 3.43
N SER A 269 -11.35 12.91 4.17
CA SER A 269 -11.23 13.01 5.63
C SER A 269 -9.95 13.67 6.13
N ALA A 270 -9.10 14.15 5.23
CA ALA A 270 -7.88 14.86 5.62
C ALA A 270 -8.22 16.20 6.30
N PRO A 271 -7.59 16.55 7.43
CA PRO A 271 -7.73 17.88 8.01
C PRO A 271 -7.44 19.00 7.00
N ALA A 272 -8.05 20.17 7.20
CA ALA A 272 -7.92 21.31 6.30
C ALA A 272 -6.44 21.71 6.07
N GLU A 273 -5.58 21.50 7.05
CA GLU A 273 -4.13 21.73 6.98
C GLU A 273 -3.45 20.80 6.01
N ILE A 274 -3.84 19.52 5.98
CA ILE A 274 -3.34 18.55 4.98
C ILE A 274 -3.90 18.91 3.61
N SER A 275 -5.17 19.31 3.50
CA SER A 275 -5.82 19.56 2.21
C SER A 275 -5.18 20.71 1.42
N LYS A 276 -4.63 21.73 2.10
CA LYS A 276 -3.96 22.88 1.45
C LYS A 276 -2.61 22.52 0.84
N ASN A 277 -1.85 21.59 1.46
CA ASN A 277 -0.51 21.19 1.03
C ASN A 277 -0.41 19.67 0.78
N LYS A 278 -1.54 19.00 0.61
CA LYS A 278 -1.64 17.54 0.60
C LYS A 278 -0.65 16.89 -0.36
N TYR A 279 -0.63 17.32 -1.61
CA TYR A 279 0.26 16.72 -2.60
C TYR A 279 1.73 16.94 -2.28
N HIS A 280 2.08 18.11 -1.73
CA HIS A 280 3.46 18.39 -1.31
C HIS A 280 3.87 17.47 -0.16
N LEU A 281 3.06 17.38 0.89
CA LEU A 281 3.33 16.51 2.05
C LEU A 281 3.40 15.04 1.67
N LEU A 282 2.51 14.55 0.82
CA LEU A 282 2.55 13.17 0.35
C LEU A 282 3.82 12.89 -0.46
N LYS A 283 4.24 13.81 -1.34
CA LYS A 283 5.44 13.68 -2.17
C LYS A 283 6.75 13.82 -1.41
N HIS A 284 6.80 14.68 -0.39
CA HIS A 284 8.06 15.09 0.24
C HIS A 284 8.19 14.69 1.71
N GLY A 285 7.08 14.33 2.41
CA GLY A 285 7.09 14.26 3.85
C GLY A 285 7.31 15.63 4.50
N ASP A 286 7.78 15.63 5.74
CA ASP A 286 8.05 16.84 6.51
C ASP A 286 9.30 16.62 7.36
N ALA A 287 10.34 17.47 7.21
CA ALA A 287 11.57 17.38 7.99
C ALA A 287 11.33 17.50 9.50
N ASP A 288 10.33 18.31 9.89
CA ASP A 288 9.95 18.58 11.27
C ASP A 288 8.75 17.73 11.74
N GLY A 289 8.39 16.74 10.95
CA GLY A 289 7.25 15.84 11.22
C GLY A 289 7.44 15.05 12.52
N LYS A 290 6.34 14.81 13.23
CA LYS A 290 6.32 14.17 14.55
C LYS A 290 6.12 12.65 14.52
N TYR A 291 5.85 12.08 13.35
CA TYR A 291 5.56 10.67 13.17
C TYR A 291 6.43 10.10 12.07
N PHE A 292 6.86 8.85 12.22
CA PHE A 292 7.59 8.14 11.17
C PHE A 292 6.57 7.48 10.23
N VAL A 293 6.46 8.00 9.01
CA VAL A 293 5.51 7.56 7.98
C VAL A 293 6.22 7.53 6.63
N PRO A 294 6.98 6.46 6.34
CA PRO A 294 7.75 6.35 5.11
C PRO A 294 6.85 6.36 3.87
N ALA A 295 7.40 6.84 2.76
CA ALA A 295 6.66 6.93 1.50
C ALA A 295 6.59 5.59 0.78
N MET A 296 5.44 5.30 0.18
CA MET A 296 5.21 4.28 -0.82
C MET A 296 4.95 4.96 -2.17
N SER A 297 5.68 4.55 -3.19
CA SER A 297 5.48 4.93 -4.59
C SER A 297 4.96 3.75 -5.36
N ASP A 298 3.93 3.94 -6.15
CA ASP A 298 3.38 2.91 -7.00
C ASP A 298 3.23 3.37 -8.45
N ALA A 299 3.30 2.44 -9.36
CA ALA A 299 2.98 2.62 -10.77
C ALA A 299 2.57 1.28 -11.38
N PRO A 300 1.61 1.25 -12.31
CA PRO A 300 1.39 0.04 -13.11
C PRO A 300 2.58 -0.15 -14.06
N LEU A 301 2.99 -1.39 -14.29
CA LEU A 301 3.98 -1.73 -15.32
C LEU A 301 3.54 -1.26 -16.71
N ARG A 302 2.23 -1.24 -16.94
CA ARG A 302 1.56 -0.80 -18.17
C ARG A 302 0.99 0.60 -18.00
N GLY A 303 1.81 1.65 -18.10
CA GLY A 303 1.41 3.04 -17.92
C GLY A 303 2.08 4.01 -18.89
N HIS A 304 2.95 3.52 -19.79
CA HIS A 304 3.77 4.35 -20.68
C HIS A 304 2.95 5.18 -21.67
N ASN A 305 1.76 4.71 -22.06
CA ASN A 305 0.84 5.42 -22.96
C ASN A 305 0.03 6.55 -22.26
N GLY A 306 0.27 6.79 -20.96
CA GLY A 306 -0.44 7.78 -20.14
C GLY A 306 -1.77 7.28 -19.57
N ARG A 307 -2.19 6.05 -19.86
CA ARG A 307 -3.25 5.36 -19.11
C ARG A 307 -2.60 4.56 -17.98
N HIS A 308 -3.23 4.57 -16.82
CA HIS A 308 -2.81 3.72 -15.72
C HIS A 308 -3.52 2.38 -15.82
N GLU A 309 -2.83 1.38 -16.40
CA GLU A 309 -3.37 0.06 -16.68
C GLU A 309 -3.14 -0.87 -15.48
N TRP A 310 -4.04 -0.80 -14.50
CA TRP A 310 -4.00 -1.67 -13.32
C TRP A 310 -4.55 -3.08 -13.58
N PHE A 311 -5.26 -3.28 -14.69
CA PHE A 311 -5.71 -4.58 -15.16
C PHE A 311 -5.25 -4.83 -16.59
N TRP A 312 -5.05 -6.09 -16.91
CA TRP A 312 -4.68 -6.48 -18.27
C TRP A 312 -5.81 -6.17 -19.26
N GLU A 313 -5.45 -5.63 -20.41
CA GLU A 313 -6.32 -5.40 -21.54
C GLU A 313 -5.70 -5.98 -22.82
N PRO A 314 -6.51 -6.51 -23.76
CA PRO A 314 -5.98 -7.01 -25.03
C PRO A 314 -5.47 -5.85 -25.92
N GLY A 315 -4.35 -6.07 -26.59
CA GLY A 315 -3.77 -5.10 -27.53
C GLY A 315 -3.03 -3.94 -26.88
N ASP A 316 -2.66 -4.06 -25.60
CA ASP A 316 -2.02 -3.00 -24.83
C ASP A 316 -0.55 -3.30 -24.49
N GLU A 317 0.11 -4.16 -25.26
CA GLU A 317 1.50 -4.56 -25.07
C GLU A 317 2.48 -3.38 -25.19
N ASN A 318 2.10 -2.33 -25.94
CA ASN A 318 2.92 -1.12 -26.11
C ASN A 318 2.84 -0.16 -24.90
N SER A 319 1.97 -0.42 -23.94
CA SER A 319 1.87 0.38 -22.71
C SER A 319 2.89 0.00 -21.64
N VAL A 320 3.62 -1.10 -21.82
CA VAL A 320 4.70 -1.52 -20.92
C VAL A 320 5.82 -0.48 -20.93
N TYR A 321 6.20 0.03 -19.76
CA TYR A 321 7.27 1.02 -19.66
C TYR A 321 8.58 0.53 -20.27
N PRO A 322 9.30 1.39 -21.03
CA PRO A 322 10.68 1.15 -21.42
C PRO A 322 11.59 0.92 -20.20
N LEU A 323 12.65 0.12 -20.36
CA LEU A 323 13.60 -0.17 -19.28
C LEU A 323 14.17 1.09 -18.63
N ALA A 324 14.51 2.10 -19.43
CA ALA A 324 15.07 3.36 -18.92
C ALA A 324 14.09 4.10 -17.98
N ASP A 325 12.79 4.05 -18.27
CA ASP A 325 11.77 4.70 -17.43
C ASP A 325 11.57 3.96 -16.10
N LEU A 326 11.61 2.62 -16.10
CA LEU A 326 11.56 1.82 -14.87
C LEU A 326 12.79 2.05 -13.98
N VAL A 327 13.98 2.18 -14.58
CA VAL A 327 15.20 2.53 -13.84
C VAL A 327 15.10 3.93 -13.27
N ASP A 328 14.60 4.90 -14.04
CA ASP A 328 14.36 6.27 -13.56
C ASP A 328 13.35 6.31 -12.41
N MET A 329 12.26 5.51 -12.47
CA MET A 329 11.33 5.35 -11.36
C MET A 329 12.02 4.81 -10.10
N TYR A 330 12.86 3.78 -10.23
CA TYR A 330 13.62 3.23 -9.10
C TYR A 330 14.53 4.29 -8.46
N LEU A 331 15.27 5.02 -9.26
CA LEU A 331 16.15 6.10 -8.78
C LEU A 331 15.38 7.25 -8.15
N LYS A 332 14.15 7.52 -8.62
CA LYS A 332 13.28 8.59 -8.11
C LYS A 332 12.32 8.14 -7.01
N SER A 333 12.33 6.88 -6.63
CA SER A 333 11.59 6.31 -5.51
C SER A 333 12.52 5.73 -4.45
N VAL A 334 13.09 4.57 -4.69
CA VAL A 334 14.04 3.91 -3.75
C VAL A 334 15.27 4.78 -3.53
N GLY A 335 15.86 5.33 -4.59
CA GLY A 335 16.97 6.29 -4.50
C GLY A 335 16.64 7.60 -3.80
N ARG A 336 15.36 7.84 -3.46
CA ARG A 336 14.86 8.99 -2.70
C ARG A 336 14.10 8.58 -1.44
N ASN A 337 14.51 7.48 -0.83
CA ASN A 337 13.96 7.01 0.45
C ASN A 337 12.44 6.69 0.40
N SER A 338 12.00 5.96 -0.63
CA SER A 338 10.65 5.44 -0.77
C SER A 338 10.67 3.97 -1.16
N THR A 339 9.69 3.20 -0.73
CA THR A 339 9.46 1.86 -1.28
C THR A 339 8.73 1.97 -2.61
N LEU A 340 9.18 1.24 -3.64
CA LEU A 340 8.52 1.17 -4.94
C LEU A 340 7.70 -0.12 -5.07
N ILE A 341 6.44 0.00 -5.47
CA ILE A 341 5.57 -1.14 -5.79
C ILE A 341 5.13 -1.04 -7.25
N LEU A 342 5.48 -2.05 -8.06
CA LEU A 342 5.02 -2.12 -9.45
C LEU A 342 3.78 -3.00 -9.58
N GLY A 343 2.76 -2.47 -10.27
CA GLY A 343 1.55 -3.20 -10.63
C GLY A 343 1.80 -4.13 -11.81
N ILE A 344 1.50 -5.40 -11.65
CA ILE A 344 1.65 -6.45 -12.65
C ILE A 344 0.26 -7.03 -12.96
N THR A 345 -0.02 -7.23 -14.24
CA THR A 345 -1.37 -7.58 -14.70
C THR A 345 -1.35 -8.92 -15.43
N PRO A 346 -1.70 -10.04 -14.76
CA PRO A 346 -1.90 -11.31 -15.44
C PRO A 346 -3.05 -11.24 -16.45
N ASP A 347 -2.91 -11.95 -17.57
CA ASP A 347 -3.87 -11.96 -18.67
C ASP A 347 -5.04 -12.96 -18.47
N THR A 348 -5.93 -13.06 -19.45
CA THR A 348 -7.05 -14.00 -19.42
C THR A 348 -6.63 -15.47 -19.38
N SER A 349 -5.40 -15.81 -19.76
CA SER A 349 -4.89 -17.17 -19.60
C SER A 349 -4.51 -17.50 -18.16
N GLY A 350 -4.31 -16.47 -17.32
CA GLY A 350 -3.85 -16.58 -15.93
C GLY A 350 -2.32 -16.53 -15.80
N LEU A 351 -1.62 -15.95 -16.77
CA LEU A 351 -0.18 -15.78 -16.77
C LEU A 351 0.19 -14.30 -16.84
N VAL A 352 1.30 -13.92 -16.26
CA VAL A 352 1.96 -12.65 -16.60
C VAL A 352 2.44 -12.76 -18.04
N PRO A 353 2.04 -11.85 -18.96
CA PRO A 353 2.45 -11.91 -20.36
C PRO A 353 3.97 -11.99 -20.53
N ALA A 354 4.41 -12.76 -21.53
CA ALA A 354 5.85 -13.02 -21.72
C ALA A 354 6.68 -11.74 -21.94
N GLY A 355 6.08 -10.72 -22.60
CA GLY A 355 6.71 -9.40 -22.78
C GLY A 355 6.92 -8.65 -21.48
N ASP A 356 5.91 -8.70 -20.58
CA ASP A 356 5.93 -8.09 -19.27
C ASP A 356 6.98 -8.77 -18.37
N PHE A 357 6.96 -10.12 -18.36
CA PHE A 357 7.93 -10.90 -17.60
C PHE A 357 9.35 -10.58 -18.03
N LYS A 358 9.60 -10.55 -19.35
CA LYS A 358 10.92 -10.18 -19.91
C LYS A 358 11.34 -8.78 -19.48
N ARG A 359 10.44 -7.79 -19.49
CA ARG A 359 10.74 -6.43 -19.06
C ARG A 359 11.09 -6.37 -17.57
N LEU A 360 10.39 -7.11 -16.73
CA LEU A 360 10.69 -7.21 -15.29
C LEU A 360 12.07 -7.86 -15.05
N GLU A 361 12.40 -8.91 -15.81
CA GLU A 361 13.74 -9.53 -15.75
C GLU A 361 14.84 -8.57 -16.21
N GLU A 362 14.65 -7.82 -17.31
CA GLU A 362 15.57 -6.79 -17.78
C GLU A 362 15.79 -5.71 -16.72
N PHE A 363 14.71 -5.29 -16.05
CA PHE A 363 14.75 -4.30 -14.98
C PHE A 363 15.56 -4.80 -13.78
N GLY A 364 15.29 -6.00 -13.29
CA GLY A 364 16.04 -6.59 -12.17
C GLY A 364 17.52 -6.74 -12.48
N LYS A 365 17.88 -7.21 -13.70
CA LYS A 365 19.26 -7.30 -14.15
C LYS A 365 19.97 -5.94 -14.19
N GLU A 366 19.27 -4.90 -14.66
CA GLU A 366 19.85 -3.56 -14.74
C GLU A 366 20.07 -2.93 -13.35
N ILE A 367 19.11 -3.10 -12.43
CA ILE A 367 19.28 -2.64 -11.04
C ILE A 367 20.47 -3.35 -10.37
N ASN A 368 20.57 -4.67 -10.51
CA ASN A 368 21.73 -5.41 -9.98
C ASN A 368 23.04 -4.91 -10.61
N ARG A 369 23.09 -4.71 -11.93
CA ARG A 369 24.27 -4.17 -12.62
C ARG A 369 24.71 -2.81 -12.08
N LEU A 370 23.75 -1.94 -11.72
CA LEU A 370 24.06 -0.61 -11.19
C LEU A 370 24.55 -0.63 -9.74
N PHE A 371 24.11 -1.58 -8.91
CA PHE A 371 24.34 -1.53 -7.47
C PHE A 371 25.20 -2.67 -6.91
N ASP A 372 25.41 -3.78 -7.63
CA ASP A 372 26.19 -4.92 -7.13
C ASP A 372 27.70 -4.64 -7.03
N ASN A 373 28.21 -3.64 -7.77
CA ASN A 373 29.63 -3.27 -7.79
C ASN A 373 29.83 -1.84 -7.25
N PRO A 374 29.84 -1.64 -5.93
CA PRO A 374 30.03 -0.32 -5.36
C PRO A 374 31.44 0.22 -5.70
N ILE A 375 31.49 1.49 -6.15
CA ILE A 375 32.74 2.20 -6.47
C ILE A 375 33.62 2.38 -5.22
N ALA A 376 32.97 2.51 -4.05
CA ALA A 376 33.65 2.61 -2.75
C ALA A 376 32.84 1.92 -1.66
N LYS A 377 33.56 1.26 -0.71
CA LYS A 377 32.99 0.74 0.52
C LYS A 377 33.63 1.44 1.70
N VAL A 378 32.84 2.02 2.58
CA VAL A 378 33.31 2.57 3.87
C VAL A 378 32.77 1.64 4.94
N ASN A 379 33.66 1.05 5.74
CA ASN A 379 33.25 0.37 6.96
C ASN A 379 33.17 1.45 8.05
N SER A 380 32.00 1.72 8.58
CA SER A 380 31.87 2.45 9.83
C SER A 380 32.13 1.46 10.96
N ASP A 381 33.17 1.68 11.71
CA ASP A 381 33.42 1.00 12.99
C ASP A 381 32.38 1.43 14.02
#